data_2a1bc4cf72d0b6cf96a30fe4db1a0bf6
#
_entry.id   2a1bc4cf72d0b6cf96a30fe4db1a0bf6
#
_cell.length_a   1.000
_cell.length_b   1.000
_cell.length_c   1.000
_cell.angle_alpha   90.00
_cell.angle_beta   90.00
_cell.angle_gamma   90.00
#
_symmetry.space_group_name_H-M   'P 1'
#
loop_
_entity.id
_entity.type
_entity.pdbx_description
1 polymer ?
#
loop_
_entity_poly.entity_id
_entity_poly.type
_entity_poly.pdbx_seq_one_letter_code
_entity_poly.pdbx_strand_id
1 'polypeptide(L)'
;MDIILSKRSLLSITVAAIVILTSSCTNASKKAADVIYTGGDIVTINDAQPIAEAVAVADGQIIAVGKKPDVLKHKGNATKMVDLRGKTLLPGFFDAHSHVLPTALSAITADLYPPPIGKIDSMEKLKAALLSYKAEKKIKPGQWIIGMNYDDTLLAEKRHPTRDDLDQVSTEHPIFILHISGHLASANSKALQIAGITAETEDPVGGRYVRRPGSKVPNGVMESNMAWLKVIGKVPTPPPDQAAKYIIDTLVNVYAANGTTTAQEAAGAFPSVMKVFRLAASKEKLPIDLIAYPKDIYKDMLTNYEQDKEYQNGLRLGGLKLIYDGSIQGYTGYLSQPYHVPPKMDQDFSDHCNQTGTEGLLVDIDEANYPEKDDHNTVVKEGDKNFRGKSYYGSQEEADALVELALKNRWHLLAHTNGDAATDMLVESMRKGLAKHPVKDHRATIIHAQMMREDQLDAAKELGLVPSFFPAHIYYWGDRHRDIFLGPERAARLNPLKGALDRGIRFTLHHDAPVTTPNMMIVIQSAVDRVTSSGRPLGREFEIPVMEALKAVTINAAWQEGEEDIKGSIEAGKLADLVILSANPLKVKPTTIKDIKVMETIKEGKSVYVAP
;
A
#
# COMPACT_ATOMS: atom_id res chain seq x y z
N MET A 1 -10.84 64.57 -58.01
CA MET A 1 -11.97 65.51 -57.95
C MET A 1 -12.33 65.55 -56.48
N ASP A 2 -11.65 66.37 -55.79
CA ASP A 2 -12.04 67.70 -55.23
C ASP A 2 -12.79 67.54 -53.92
N ILE A 3 -12.11 67.93 -52.84
CA ILE A 3 -12.18 69.23 -52.14
C ILE A 3 -13.33 69.17 -51.09
N ILE A 4 -13.25 69.59 -49.84
CA ILE A 4 -12.66 70.73 -49.12
C ILE A 4 -12.72 70.49 -47.59
N LEU A 5 -11.72 70.99 -46.91
CA LEU A 5 -11.58 71.36 -45.52
C LEU A 5 -12.75 72.00 -44.82
N SER A 6 -12.98 71.75 -43.55
CA SER A 6 -13.30 72.82 -42.62
C SER A 6 -12.87 72.54 -41.18
N LYS A 7 -12.00 73.41 -40.70
CA LYS A 7 -11.58 73.53 -39.28
C LYS A 7 -12.76 74.09 -38.46
N ARG A 8 -12.91 73.57 -37.21
CA ARG A 8 -13.28 74.48 -36.09
C ARG A 8 -12.72 73.91 -34.80
N SER A 9 -11.84 74.61 -34.18
CA SER A 9 -11.39 74.59 -32.82
C SER A 9 -12.53 74.86 -31.86
N LEU A 10 -12.49 74.18 -30.67
CA LEU A 10 -12.92 74.83 -29.42
C LEU A 10 -12.59 74.00 -28.20
N LEU A 11 -11.79 74.60 -27.44
CA LEU A 11 -11.80 74.77 -25.98
C LEU A 11 -11.66 73.52 -25.10
N SER A 12 -10.47 73.41 -24.57
CA SER A 12 -10.07 72.58 -23.39
C SER A 12 -10.82 73.10 -22.16
N ILE A 13 -11.56 72.21 -21.49
CA ILE A 13 -11.93 72.38 -20.08
C ILE A 13 -11.29 71.20 -19.34
N THR A 14 -10.17 71.47 -18.66
CA THR A 14 -9.51 70.57 -17.75
C THR A 14 -10.31 70.53 -16.45
N VAL A 15 -11.09 69.46 -16.24
CA VAL A 15 -11.67 69.16 -14.93
C VAL A 15 -10.69 68.22 -14.24
N ALA A 16 -9.91 68.73 -13.31
CA ALA A 16 -9.07 67.90 -12.40
C ALA A 16 -10.00 67.21 -11.41
N ALA A 17 -10.33 65.97 -11.71
CA ALA A 17 -10.93 65.05 -10.72
C ALA A 17 -9.84 64.58 -9.76
N ILE A 18 -9.80 65.18 -8.58
CA ILE A 18 -9.04 64.66 -7.42
C ILE A 18 -9.72 63.35 -6.99
N VAL A 19 -9.20 62.24 -7.47
CA VAL A 19 -9.54 60.90 -6.92
C VAL A 19 -8.81 60.79 -5.59
N ILE A 20 -9.53 61.06 -4.50
CA ILE A 20 -9.11 60.70 -3.14
C ILE A 20 -9.15 59.18 -3.09
N LEU A 21 -8.00 58.51 -3.32
CA LEU A 21 -7.77 57.12 -2.98
C LEU A 21 -7.81 57.01 -1.43
N THR A 22 -9.00 56.86 -0.88
CA THR A 22 -9.12 56.29 0.46
C THR A 22 -8.65 54.83 0.36
N SER A 23 -7.39 54.59 0.69
CA SER A 23 -6.90 53.27 1.02
C SER A 23 -7.69 52.78 2.23
N SER A 24 -8.85 52.20 1.98
CA SER A 24 -9.50 51.36 2.96
C SER A 24 -8.58 50.17 3.18
N CYS A 25 -7.67 50.28 4.15
CA CYS A 25 -7.11 49.10 4.79
C CYS A 25 -8.32 48.35 5.38
N THR A 26 -8.95 47.53 4.59
CA THR A 26 -9.77 46.45 5.12
C THR A 26 -8.79 45.61 5.93
N ASN A 27 -8.79 45.80 7.24
CA ASN A 27 -8.33 44.78 8.17
C ASN A 27 -9.18 43.53 7.83
N ALA A 28 -8.69 42.71 6.89
CA ALA A 28 -9.26 41.39 6.72
C ALA A 28 -9.17 40.77 8.11
N SER A 29 -10.30 40.61 8.76
CA SER A 29 -10.39 39.95 10.05
C SER A 29 -9.64 38.64 9.92
N LYS A 30 -8.51 38.52 10.62
CA LYS A 30 -7.74 37.27 10.60
C LYS A 30 -8.69 36.16 10.98
N LYS A 31 -8.81 35.15 10.11
CA LYS A 31 -9.67 34.00 10.34
C LYS A 31 -9.30 33.38 11.69
N ALA A 32 -10.29 33.24 12.59
CA ALA A 32 -10.09 32.62 13.88
C ALA A 32 -9.88 31.11 13.67
N ALA A 33 -8.95 30.53 14.41
CA ALA A 33 -8.70 29.10 14.38
C ALA A 33 -9.78 28.32 15.13
N ASP A 34 -10.16 27.14 14.61
CA ASP A 34 -10.98 26.16 15.32
C ASP A 34 -10.15 25.48 16.43
N VAL A 35 -8.89 25.14 16.09
CA VAL A 35 -7.97 24.52 17.03
C VAL A 35 -6.55 25.06 16.86
N ILE A 36 -5.83 25.18 17.98
CA ILE A 36 -4.41 25.52 18.00
C ILE A 36 -3.66 24.47 18.83
N TYR A 37 -2.65 23.83 18.22
CA TYR A 37 -1.75 22.86 18.83
C TYR A 37 -0.49 23.55 19.35
N THR A 38 -0.07 23.23 20.58
CA THR A 38 1.14 23.77 21.23
C THR A 38 1.69 22.79 22.27
N GLY A 39 2.84 23.09 22.87
CA GLY A 39 3.32 22.38 24.08
C GLY A 39 3.95 21.01 23.83
N GLY A 40 4.43 20.78 22.61
CA GLY A 40 5.18 19.59 22.23
C GLY A 40 6.11 19.84 21.07
N ASP A 41 6.69 18.79 20.53
CA ASP A 41 7.50 18.85 19.31
C ASP A 41 6.57 18.92 18.08
N ILE A 42 6.80 19.88 17.19
CA ILE A 42 6.09 19.98 15.92
C ILE A 42 7.12 19.87 14.80
N VAL A 43 7.11 18.73 14.11
CA VAL A 43 7.98 18.44 12.97
C VAL A 43 7.17 18.64 11.70
N THR A 44 7.50 19.67 10.94
CA THR A 44 6.65 20.15 9.84
C THR A 44 6.84 19.39 8.53
N ILE A 45 7.97 18.73 8.36
CA ILE A 45 8.41 18.13 7.08
C ILE A 45 8.50 19.20 5.96
N ASN A 46 8.72 20.44 6.32
CA ASN A 46 9.02 21.54 5.40
C ASN A 46 10.48 21.95 5.60
N ASP A 47 11.31 21.80 4.57
CA ASP A 47 12.76 22.11 4.65
C ASP A 47 13.03 23.57 4.98
N ALA A 48 12.15 24.51 4.59
CA ALA A 48 12.30 25.93 4.92
C ALA A 48 11.99 26.23 6.40
N GLN A 49 11.20 25.40 7.07
CA GLN A 49 10.80 25.56 8.47
C GLN A 49 10.59 24.20 9.13
N PRO A 50 11.64 23.41 9.38
CA PRO A 50 11.53 21.99 9.77
C PRO A 50 10.87 21.75 11.13
N ILE A 51 10.82 22.78 12.00
CA ILE A 51 10.16 22.74 13.32
C ILE A 51 9.29 23.96 13.55
N ALA A 52 8.27 23.83 14.38
CA ALA A 52 7.41 24.93 14.82
C ALA A 52 7.07 24.80 16.32
N GLU A 53 6.58 25.90 16.93
CA GLU A 53 6.11 25.95 18.32
C GLU A 53 4.59 25.81 18.42
N ALA A 54 3.88 26.14 17.33
CA ALA A 54 2.42 26.07 17.26
C ALA A 54 1.93 25.91 15.83
N VAL A 55 0.72 25.33 15.70
CA VAL A 55 -0.05 25.20 14.45
C VAL A 55 -1.50 25.60 14.72
N ALA A 56 -2.06 26.47 13.88
CA ALA A 56 -3.47 26.85 13.91
C ALA A 56 -4.21 26.25 12.71
N VAL A 57 -5.37 25.68 12.97
CA VAL A 57 -6.24 25.03 11.98
C VAL A 57 -7.61 25.69 12.00
N ALA A 58 -8.18 25.93 10.81
CA ALA A 58 -9.56 26.36 10.63
C ALA A 58 -10.15 25.76 9.36
N ASP A 59 -11.42 25.34 9.40
CA ASP A 59 -12.14 24.73 8.27
C ASP A 59 -11.37 23.59 7.59
N GLY A 60 -10.70 22.76 8.40
CA GLY A 60 -9.94 21.60 7.91
C GLY A 60 -8.58 21.94 7.30
N GLN A 61 -8.15 23.21 7.28
CA GLN A 61 -6.88 23.65 6.72
C GLN A 61 -5.97 24.25 7.80
N ILE A 62 -4.68 24.12 7.58
CA ILE A 62 -3.65 24.79 8.36
C ILE A 62 -3.63 26.27 7.96
N ILE A 63 -3.90 27.18 8.90
CA ILE A 63 -3.95 28.63 8.62
C ILE A 63 -2.72 29.36 9.10
N ALA A 64 -1.96 28.81 10.06
CA ALA A 64 -0.71 29.37 10.54
C ALA A 64 0.18 28.29 11.17
N VAL A 65 1.49 28.42 10.94
CA VAL A 65 2.56 27.56 11.50
C VAL A 65 3.72 28.45 11.92
N GLY A 66 4.34 28.20 13.05
CA GLY A 66 5.55 28.91 13.45
C GLY A 66 5.70 29.15 14.93
N LYS A 67 6.21 30.34 15.31
CA LYS A 67 6.39 30.73 16.70
C LYS A 67 5.04 30.87 17.39
N LYS A 68 4.94 30.37 18.60
CA LYS A 68 3.70 30.37 19.40
C LYS A 68 3.03 31.75 19.49
N PRO A 69 3.73 32.89 19.76
CA PRO A 69 3.09 34.20 19.81
C PRO A 69 2.43 34.63 18.50
N ASP A 70 3.01 34.24 17.36
CA ASP A 70 2.45 34.61 16.04
C ASP A 70 1.22 33.79 15.71
N VAL A 71 1.25 32.48 15.97
CA VAL A 71 0.12 31.57 15.74
C VAL A 71 -1.05 31.91 16.68
N LEU A 72 -0.78 32.32 17.93
CA LEU A 72 -1.82 32.73 18.88
C LEU A 72 -2.59 33.99 18.44
N LYS A 73 -2.12 34.77 17.46
CA LYS A 73 -2.88 35.87 16.85
C LYS A 73 -4.13 35.39 16.10
N HIS A 74 -4.24 34.10 15.82
CA HIS A 74 -5.42 33.45 15.23
C HIS A 74 -6.39 32.90 16.26
N LYS A 75 -6.10 33.03 17.58
CA LYS A 75 -6.99 32.57 18.64
C LYS A 75 -8.23 33.45 18.72
N GLY A 76 -9.41 32.84 18.54
CA GLY A 76 -10.72 33.43 18.82
C GLY A 76 -11.34 32.88 20.10
N ASN A 77 -12.53 33.37 20.45
CA ASN A 77 -13.22 32.96 21.68
C ASN A 77 -13.62 31.45 21.68
N ALA A 78 -13.91 30.88 20.51
CA ALA A 78 -14.29 29.48 20.35
C ALA A 78 -13.10 28.56 20.06
N THR A 79 -11.88 29.08 19.93
CA THR A 79 -10.69 28.30 19.57
C THR A 79 -10.35 27.27 20.67
N LYS A 80 -10.32 26.01 20.30
CA LYS A 80 -9.84 24.93 21.16
C LYS A 80 -8.32 24.98 21.24
N MET A 81 -7.78 25.07 22.45
CA MET A 81 -6.33 24.94 22.70
C MET A 81 -5.99 23.49 23.01
N VAL A 82 -5.09 22.89 22.23
CA VAL A 82 -4.59 21.53 22.45
C VAL A 82 -3.14 21.60 22.91
N ASP A 83 -2.90 21.22 24.16
CA ASP A 83 -1.55 21.03 24.69
C ASP A 83 -1.06 19.62 24.38
N LEU A 84 -0.03 19.50 23.56
CA LEU A 84 0.59 18.22 23.19
C LEU A 84 1.28 17.51 24.36
N ARG A 85 1.56 18.23 25.46
CA ARG A 85 2.19 17.67 26.68
C ARG A 85 3.47 16.90 26.36
N GLY A 86 4.35 17.48 25.55
CA GLY A 86 5.61 16.87 25.13
C GLY A 86 5.50 15.78 24.05
N LYS A 87 4.31 15.45 23.58
CA LYS A 87 4.10 14.56 22.42
C LYS A 87 4.53 15.26 21.13
N THR A 88 4.58 14.51 20.04
CA THR A 88 5.04 15.02 18.74
C THR A 88 3.90 15.10 17.75
N LEU A 89 3.75 16.25 17.11
CA LEU A 89 2.85 16.47 15.97
C LEU A 89 3.65 16.40 14.68
N LEU A 90 3.17 15.54 13.73
CA LEU A 90 3.68 15.43 12.36
C LEU A 90 2.53 15.55 11.36
N PRO A 91 2.83 15.72 10.04
CA PRO A 91 1.84 15.41 9.00
C PRO A 91 1.36 13.98 9.16
N GLY A 92 0.09 13.73 8.88
CA GLY A 92 -0.45 12.37 8.80
C GLY A 92 0.31 11.54 7.77
N PHE A 93 0.50 10.26 8.05
CA PHE A 93 1.20 9.38 7.13
C PHE A 93 0.38 9.19 5.86
N PHE A 94 1.09 9.23 4.75
CA PHE A 94 0.55 8.97 3.43
C PHE A 94 1.07 7.60 2.98
N ASP A 95 0.17 6.63 2.84
CA ASP A 95 0.54 5.28 2.43
C ASP A 95 0.80 5.24 0.92
N ALA A 96 2.04 4.99 0.55
CA ALA A 96 2.47 4.95 -0.84
C ALA A 96 2.09 3.66 -1.57
N HIS A 97 1.77 2.58 -0.85
CA HIS A 97 1.31 1.31 -1.41
C HIS A 97 0.79 0.33 -0.36
N SER A 98 -0.47 -0.07 -0.48
CA SER A 98 -1.07 -1.18 0.28
C SER A 98 -2.35 -1.69 -0.38
N HIS A 99 -3.08 -2.59 0.33
CA HIS A 99 -4.27 -3.26 -0.14
C HIS A 99 -5.37 -3.19 0.94
N VAL A 100 -6.26 -2.20 0.82
CA VAL A 100 -7.31 -1.94 1.82
C VAL A 100 -8.31 -3.08 1.90
N LEU A 101 -8.74 -3.64 0.76
CA LEU A 101 -9.70 -4.76 0.75
C LEU A 101 -9.12 -6.03 1.43
N PRO A 102 -7.95 -6.54 1.06
CA PRO A 102 -7.33 -7.65 1.77
C PRO A 102 -7.08 -7.38 3.26
N THR A 103 -6.73 -6.14 3.60
CA THR A 103 -6.58 -5.73 5.01
C THR A 103 -7.91 -5.79 5.76
N ALA A 104 -9.01 -5.37 5.15
CA ALA A 104 -10.34 -5.47 5.74
C ALA A 104 -10.75 -6.93 5.96
N LEU A 105 -10.42 -7.81 5.03
CA LEU A 105 -10.65 -9.24 5.17
C LEU A 105 -9.83 -9.85 6.30
N SER A 106 -8.55 -9.51 6.37
CA SER A 106 -7.66 -9.96 7.46
C SER A 106 -8.22 -9.55 8.83
N ALA A 107 -8.79 -8.35 8.95
CA ALA A 107 -9.36 -7.84 10.19
C ALA A 107 -10.63 -8.57 10.67
N ILE A 108 -11.37 -9.22 9.76
CA ILE A 108 -12.63 -9.91 10.06
C ILE A 108 -12.51 -11.44 10.02
N THR A 109 -11.33 -11.99 9.81
CA THR A 109 -11.04 -13.43 9.78
C THR A 109 -10.16 -13.84 10.97
N ALA A 110 -9.89 -15.13 11.14
CA ALA A 110 -8.95 -15.58 12.17
C ALA A 110 -7.53 -15.11 11.83
N ASP A 111 -6.90 -14.42 12.75
CA ASP A 111 -5.51 -13.96 12.63
C ASP A 111 -4.54 -15.13 12.81
N LEU A 112 -3.84 -15.50 11.73
CA LEU A 112 -2.87 -16.59 11.71
C LEU A 112 -1.43 -16.10 11.45
N TYR A 113 -1.16 -14.82 11.63
CA TYR A 113 0.19 -14.27 11.45
C TYR A 113 1.22 -14.99 12.34
N PRO A 114 2.37 -15.37 11.76
CA PRO A 114 3.51 -15.87 12.52
C PRO A 114 4.26 -14.73 13.22
N PRO A 115 5.14 -15.06 14.19
CA PRO A 115 6.09 -14.08 14.72
C PRO A 115 6.97 -13.46 13.62
N PRO A 116 7.34 -12.17 13.73
CA PRO A 116 7.08 -11.26 14.84
C PRO A 116 5.78 -10.47 14.72
N ILE A 117 4.99 -10.64 13.65
CA ILE A 117 3.70 -9.95 13.47
C ILE A 117 2.66 -10.51 14.44
N GLY A 118 2.46 -11.81 14.41
CA GLY A 118 1.52 -12.53 15.26
C GLY A 118 2.20 -13.53 16.19
N LYS A 119 1.49 -14.64 16.48
CA LYS A 119 1.95 -15.64 17.49
C LYS A 119 1.92 -17.08 16.97
N ILE A 120 1.56 -17.29 15.71
CA ILE A 120 1.32 -18.63 15.16
C ILE A 120 2.64 -19.20 14.63
N ASP A 121 3.31 -20.00 15.45
CA ASP A 121 4.60 -20.65 15.17
C ASP A 121 4.52 -22.18 15.15
N SER A 122 3.31 -22.76 15.32
CA SER A 122 3.11 -24.21 15.33
C SER A 122 1.68 -24.56 14.89
N MET A 123 1.48 -25.78 14.44
CA MET A 123 0.17 -26.34 14.08
C MET A 123 -0.80 -26.32 15.26
N GLU A 124 -0.30 -26.53 16.48
CA GLU A 124 -1.09 -26.45 17.70
C GLU A 124 -1.68 -25.06 17.91
N LYS A 125 -0.83 -24.00 17.82
CA LYS A 125 -1.28 -22.61 17.95
C LYS A 125 -2.23 -22.20 16.82
N LEU A 126 -1.99 -22.67 15.60
CA LEU A 126 -2.87 -22.43 14.47
C LEU A 126 -4.28 -22.98 14.74
N LYS A 127 -4.37 -24.24 15.15
CA LYS A 127 -5.66 -24.86 15.50
C LYS A 127 -6.35 -24.14 16.66
N ALA A 128 -5.59 -23.77 17.71
CA ALA A 128 -6.11 -23.04 18.85
C ALA A 128 -6.65 -21.66 18.45
N ALA A 129 -5.99 -20.95 17.54
CA ALA A 129 -6.46 -19.66 17.01
C ALA A 129 -7.80 -19.80 16.26
N LEU A 130 -7.94 -20.81 15.41
CA LEU A 130 -9.20 -21.09 14.69
C LEU A 130 -10.34 -21.47 15.67
N LEU A 131 -10.05 -22.24 16.71
CA LEU A 131 -11.03 -22.59 17.74
C LEU A 131 -11.45 -21.37 18.56
N SER A 132 -10.49 -20.50 18.94
CA SER A 132 -10.77 -19.25 19.64
C SER A 132 -11.64 -18.32 18.80
N TYR A 133 -11.29 -18.13 17.53
CA TYR A 133 -12.06 -17.33 16.59
C TYR A 133 -13.50 -17.86 16.44
N LYS A 134 -13.66 -19.20 16.26
CA LYS A 134 -14.99 -19.84 16.20
C LYS A 134 -15.83 -19.53 17.43
N ALA A 135 -15.24 -19.62 18.63
CA ALA A 135 -15.93 -19.36 19.89
C ALA A 135 -16.30 -17.88 20.05
N GLU A 136 -15.36 -16.97 19.79
CA GLU A 136 -15.55 -15.51 19.89
C GLU A 136 -16.65 -15.02 18.95
N LYS A 137 -16.59 -15.43 17.69
CA LYS A 137 -17.59 -15.04 16.67
C LYS A 137 -18.88 -15.86 16.76
N LYS A 138 -18.96 -16.85 17.67
CA LYS A 138 -20.14 -17.72 17.84
C LYS A 138 -20.58 -18.36 16.53
N ILE A 139 -19.61 -18.85 15.73
CA ILE A 139 -19.85 -19.44 14.41
C ILE A 139 -20.69 -20.71 14.59
N LYS A 140 -21.83 -20.77 13.91
CA LYS A 140 -22.76 -21.91 13.99
C LYS A 140 -22.33 -23.05 13.06
N PRO A 141 -22.69 -24.33 13.38
CA PRO A 141 -22.45 -25.46 12.48
C PRO A 141 -22.87 -25.15 11.03
N GLY A 142 -22.04 -25.52 10.07
CA GLY A 142 -22.23 -25.24 8.64
C GLY A 142 -21.77 -23.85 8.17
N GLN A 143 -21.51 -22.90 9.07
CA GLN A 143 -20.91 -21.62 8.71
C GLN A 143 -19.39 -21.76 8.57
N TRP A 144 -18.80 -20.92 7.70
CA TRP A 144 -17.37 -20.94 7.39
C TRP A 144 -16.52 -20.39 8.53
N ILE A 145 -15.36 -21.04 8.75
CA ILE A 145 -14.26 -20.51 9.54
C ILE A 145 -13.15 -20.14 8.54
N ILE A 146 -12.85 -18.86 8.46
CA ILE A 146 -11.81 -18.33 7.57
C ILE A 146 -10.64 -17.86 8.40
N GLY A 147 -9.41 -18.23 8.00
CA GLY A 147 -8.18 -17.72 8.61
C GLY A 147 -7.24 -17.18 7.54
N MET A 148 -6.45 -16.18 7.89
CA MET A 148 -5.52 -15.55 6.96
C MET A 148 -4.12 -15.39 7.54
N ASN A 149 -3.13 -15.37 6.63
CA ASN A 149 -1.75 -14.97 6.90
C ASN A 149 -0.90 -16.02 7.64
N TYR A 150 -1.22 -17.33 7.57
CA TYR A 150 -0.28 -18.34 8.06
C TYR A 150 0.96 -18.44 7.15
N ASP A 151 2.10 -18.84 7.71
CA ASP A 151 3.35 -19.10 6.96
C ASP A 151 3.87 -20.49 7.35
N ASP A 152 3.80 -21.45 6.43
CA ASP A 152 4.22 -22.83 6.65
C ASP A 152 5.72 -22.94 7.00
N THR A 153 6.54 -22.03 6.47
CA THR A 153 7.99 -22.02 6.73
C THR A 153 8.34 -21.53 8.14
N LEU A 154 7.41 -20.87 8.82
CA LEU A 154 7.56 -20.38 10.19
C LEU A 154 6.85 -21.27 11.23
N LEU A 155 6.00 -22.20 10.78
CA LEU A 155 5.50 -23.26 11.67
C LEU A 155 6.63 -24.21 12.08
N ALA A 156 6.58 -24.71 13.31
CA ALA A 156 7.57 -25.67 13.82
C ALA A 156 7.66 -26.93 12.94
N GLU A 157 6.53 -27.34 12.38
CA GLU A 157 6.39 -28.53 11.52
C GLU A 157 6.96 -28.32 10.11
N LYS A 158 7.27 -27.09 9.70
CA LYS A 158 7.83 -26.74 8.38
C LYS A 158 7.04 -27.32 7.20
N ARG A 159 5.72 -27.32 7.30
CA ARG A 159 4.79 -27.79 6.28
C ARG A 159 3.49 -27.04 6.33
N HIS A 160 2.75 -27.07 5.23
CA HIS A 160 1.38 -26.57 5.20
C HIS A 160 0.44 -27.36 6.13
N PRO A 161 -0.56 -26.69 6.75
CA PRO A 161 -1.69 -27.36 7.36
C PRO A 161 -2.46 -28.18 6.32
N THR A 162 -2.75 -29.44 6.60
CA THR A 162 -3.54 -30.30 5.72
C THR A 162 -5.00 -30.33 6.15
N ARG A 163 -5.85 -30.96 5.33
CA ARG A 163 -7.26 -31.20 5.70
C ARG A 163 -7.39 -31.97 7.02
N ASP A 164 -6.45 -32.89 7.30
CA ASP A 164 -6.48 -33.69 8.52
C ASP A 164 -6.16 -32.87 9.77
N ASP A 165 -5.28 -31.85 9.66
CA ASP A 165 -5.02 -30.88 10.71
C ASP A 165 -6.24 -30.00 10.96
N LEU A 166 -6.89 -29.51 9.89
CA LEU A 166 -8.05 -28.62 9.98
C LEU A 166 -9.32 -29.36 10.40
N ASP A 167 -9.48 -30.65 10.07
CA ASP A 167 -10.60 -31.49 10.55
C ASP A 167 -10.55 -31.68 12.06
N GLN A 168 -9.37 -31.59 12.72
CA GLN A 168 -9.26 -31.58 14.17
C GLN A 168 -9.85 -30.32 14.81
N VAL A 169 -9.96 -29.22 14.06
CA VAL A 169 -10.66 -28.01 14.52
C VAL A 169 -12.18 -28.21 14.41
N SER A 170 -12.64 -28.73 13.26
CA SER A 170 -14.05 -29.06 13.06
C SER A 170 -14.27 -29.85 11.76
N THR A 171 -15.14 -30.87 11.83
CA THR A 171 -15.70 -31.57 10.66
C THR A 171 -17.09 -31.03 10.26
N GLU A 172 -17.70 -30.19 11.11
CA GLU A 172 -19.04 -29.63 10.88
C GLU A 172 -18.99 -28.26 10.17
N HIS A 173 -17.87 -27.51 10.36
CA HIS A 173 -17.65 -26.21 9.76
C HIS A 173 -16.73 -26.35 8.55
N PRO A 174 -17.05 -25.78 7.39
CA PRO A 174 -16.07 -25.61 6.34
C PRO A 174 -14.98 -24.64 6.82
N ILE A 175 -13.72 -25.04 6.66
CA ILE A 175 -12.54 -24.26 7.07
C ILE A 175 -11.70 -23.98 5.84
N PHE A 176 -11.33 -22.71 5.64
CA PHE A 176 -10.40 -22.26 4.63
C PHE A 176 -9.39 -21.32 5.28
N ILE A 177 -8.10 -21.55 5.01
CA ILE A 177 -7.03 -20.67 5.49
C ILE A 177 -6.12 -20.28 4.33
N LEU A 178 -5.82 -18.97 4.25
CA LEU A 178 -4.97 -18.39 3.23
C LEU A 178 -3.57 -18.17 3.76
N HIS A 179 -2.56 -18.55 2.97
CA HIS A 179 -1.16 -18.31 3.27
C HIS A 179 -0.82 -16.81 3.13
N ILE A 180 0.18 -16.34 3.86
CA ILE A 180 0.63 -14.94 3.88
C ILE A 180 1.06 -14.40 2.51
N SER A 181 1.47 -15.29 1.59
CA SER A 181 1.80 -14.91 0.21
C SER A 181 0.58 -14.59 -0.65
N GLY A 182 -0.64 -14.99 -0.22
CA GLY A 182 -1.83 -14.90 -1.05
C GLY A 182 -1.96 -15.97 -2.14
N HIS A 183 -0.89 -16.76 -2.40
CA HIS A 183 -0.86 -17.74 -3.52
C HIS A 183 -1.20 -19.16 -3.10
N LEU A 184 -1.12 -19.49 -1.81
CA LEU A 184 -1.30 -20.82 -1.28
C LEU A 184 -2.44 -20.82 -0.26
N ALA A 185 -3.19 -21.92 -0.19
CA ALA A 185 -4.26 -22.06 0.78
C ALA A 185 -4.38 -23.50 1.28
N SER A 186 -5.12 -23.68 2.38
CA SER A 186 -5.50 -25.00 2.86
C SER A 186 -6.97 -25.02 3.25
N ALA A 187 -7.62 -26.14 3.00
CA ALA A 187 -9.03 -26.35 3.32
C ALA A 187 -9.26 -27.71 3.98
N ASN A 188 -10.25 -27.76 4.88
CA ASN A 188 -10.65 -29.00 5.52
C ASN A 188 -11.54 -29.87 4.61
N SER A 189 -11.85 -31.08 5.08
CA SER A 189 -12.68 -32.03 4.34
C SER A 189 -14.07 -31.47 4.00
N LYS A 190 -14.67 -30.68 4.89
CA LYS A 190 -15.99 -30.09 4.68
C LYS A 190 -15.97 -29.01 3.59
N ALA A 191 -14.95 -28.16 3.57
CA ALA A 191 -14.78 -27.12 2.57
C ALA A 191 -14.53 -27.74 1.17
N LEU A 192 -13.64 -28.75 1.07
CA LEU A 192 -13.41 -29.48 -0.18
C LEU A 192 -14.68 -30.14 -0.69
N GLN A 193 -15.48 -30.76 0.19
CA GLN A 193 -16.77 -31.35 -0.15
C GLN A 193 -17.72 -30.33 -0.78
N ILE A 194 -17.84 -29.14 -0.15
CA ILE A 194 -18.71 -28.04 -0.64
C ILE A 194 -18.24 -27.53 -1.99
N ALA A 195 -16.93 -27.46 -2.19
CA ALA A 195 -16.33 -27.04 -3.46
C ALA A 195 -16.37 -28.12 -4.54
N GLY A 196 -16.79 -29.36 -4.21
CA GLY A 196 -16.82 -30.48 -5.16
C GLY A 196 -15.42 -30.93 -5.61
N ILE A 197 -14.41 -30.79 -4.71
CA ILE A 197 -13.03 -31.22 -4.98
C ILE A 197 -12.84 -32.64 -4.43
N THR A 198 -12.61 -33.60 -5.32
CA THR A 198 -12.53 -35.05 -5.05
C THR A 198 -11.23 -35.63 -5.61
N ALA A 199 -11.07 -36.93 -5.51
CA ALA A 199 -9.94 -37.66 -6.11
C ALA A 199 -9.95 -37.60 -7.65
N GLU A 200 -11.11 -37.42 -8.24
CA GLU A 200 -11.32 -37.35 -9.70
C GLU A 200 -11.22 -35.92 -10.25
N THR A 201 -11.17 -34.91 -9.37
CA THR A 201 -11.02 -33.52 -9.80
C THR A 201 -9.62 -33.32 -10.37
N GLU A 202 -9.55 -32.90 -11.62
CA GLU A 202 -8.29 -32.50 -12.26
C GLU A 202 -7.76 -31.21 -11.66
N ASP A 203 -6.44 -31.02 -11.73
CA ASP A 203 -5.85 -29.76 -11.35
C ASP A 203 -6.26 -28.68 -12.34
N PRO A 204 -6.64 -27.48 -11.87
CA PRO A 204 -6.98 -26.39 -12.79
C PRO A 204 -5.73 -25.94 -13.56
N VAL A 205 -5.94 -25.34 -14.72
CA VAL A 205 -4.84 -24.70 -15.44
C VAL A 205 -4.25 -23.62 -14.53
N GLY A 206 -2.95 -23.71 -14.30
CA GLY A 206 -2.27 -22.76 -13.43
C GLY A 206 -2.41 -23.01 -11.93
N GLY A 207 -2.87 -24.16 -11.49
CA GLY A 207 -2.97 -24.50 -10.10
C GLY A 207 -2.90 -25.99 -9.81
N ARG A 208 -2.69 -26.36 -8.54
CA ARG A 208 -2.57 -27.76 -8.12
C ARG A 208 -3.34 -28.02 -6.84
N TYR A 209 -4.09 -29.12 -6.81
CA TYR A 209 -4.60 -29.73 -5.59
C TYR A 209 -3.58 -30.74 -5.09
N VAL A 210 -2.83 -30.42 -4.05
CA VAL A 210 -1.83 -31.34 -3.51
C VAL A 210 -2.50 -32.63 -3.03
N ARG A 211 -1.96 -33.76 -3.45
CA ARG A 211 -2.53 -35.11 -3.18
C ARG A 211 -1.82 -35.75 -1.99
N ARG A 212 -2.51 -36.69 -1.33
CA ARG A 212 -1.88 -37.56 -0.34
C ARG A 212 -0.83 -38.46 -1.02
N PRO A 213 0.29 -38.78 -0.37
CA PRO A 213 1.31 -39.67 -0.94
C PRO A 213 0.70 -40.99 -1.47
N GLY A 214 1.01 -41.33 -2.72
CA GLY A 214 0.52 -42.55 -3.36
C GLY A 214 -0.98 -42.62 -3.62
N SER A 215 -1.69 -41.49 -3.58
CA SER A 215 -3.16 -41.40 -3.73
C SER A 215 -3.57 -40.23 -4.62
N LYS A 216 -4.75 -40.35 -5.24
CA LYS A 216 -5.42 -39.22 -5.94
C LYS A 216 -6.18 -38.31 -4.98
N VAL A 217 -6.34 -38.65 -3.71
CA VAL A 217 -7.14 -37.91 -2.73
C VAL A 217 -6.47 -36.59 -2.37
N PRO A 218 -7.12 -35.42 -2.54
CA PRO A 218 -6.57 -34.13 -2.14
C PRO A 218 -6.27 -34.09 -0.62
N ASN A 219 -5.09 -33.58 -0.25
CA ASN A 219 -4.70 -33.44 1.14
C ASN A 219 -5.19 -32.13 1.80
N GLY A 220 -5.84 -31.27 1.04
CA GLY A 220 -6.37 -29.99 1.48
C GLY A 220 -5.52 -28.78 1.11
N VAL A 221 -4.25 -28.96 0.77
CA VAL A 221 -3.37 -27.89 0.32
C VAL A 221 -3.66 -27.58 -1.15
N MET A 222 -3.73 -26.30 -1.45
CA MET A 222 -3.99 -25.77 -2.79
C MET A 222 -2.87 -24.79 -3.14
N GLU A 223 -2.26 -25.02 -4.28
CA GLU A 223 -1.18 -24.19 -4.81
C GLU A 223 -1.73 -23.36 -5.97
N SER A 224 -1.44 -22.09 -5.95
CA SER A 224 -1.96 -21.07 -6.86
C SER A 224 -3.42 -20.66 -6.60
N ASN A 225 -3.71 -19.42 -6.97
CA ASN A 225 -5.04 -18.83 -6.88
C ASN A 225 -6.09 -19.67 -7.61
N MET A 226 -5.74 -20.21 -8.79
CA MET A 226 -6.63 -21.01 -9.61
C MET A 226 -7.13 -22.26 -8.88
N ALA A 227 -6.34 -22.83 -7.98
CA ALA A 227 -6.73 -24.01 -7.22
C ALA A 227 -7.72 -23.65 -6.09
N TRP A 228 -7.50 -22.57 -5.36
CA TRP A 228 -8.34 -22.27 -4.20
C TRP A 228 -9.55 -21.36 -4.49
N LEU A 229 -9.60 -20.67 -5.66
CA LEU A 229 -10.78 -19.91 -6.11
C LEU A 229 -12.07 -20.74 -6.07
N LYS A 230 -11.99 -22.02 -6.47
CA LYS A 230 -13.13 -22.93 -6.41
C LYS A 230 -13.69 -23.15 -4.99
N VAL A 231 -12.85 -23.01 -3.97
CA VAL A 231 -13.25 -23.09 -2.57
C VAL A 231 -13.78 -21.75 -2.07
N ILE A 232 -13.03 -20.67 -2.29
CA ILE A 232 -13.40 -19.34 -1.80
C ILE A 232 -14.68 -18.83 -2.42
N GLY A 233 -14.96 -19.15 -3.70
CA GLY A 233 -16.22 -18.83 -4.38
C GLY A 233 -17.45 -19.52 -3.79
N LYS A 234 -17.30 -20.43 -2.81
CA LYS A 234 -18.40 -21.02 -2.04
C LYS A 234 -18.63 -20.34 -0.68
N VAL A 235 -17.74 -19.43 -0.30
CA VAL A 235 -17.93 -18.63 0.92
C VAL A 235 -19.01 -17.59 0.66
N PRO A 236 -20.05 -17.50 1.51
CA PRO A 236 -21.07 -16.47 1.34
C PRO A 236 -20.50 -15.08 1.45
N THR A 237 -20.75 -14.24 0.46
CA THR A 237 -20.38 -12.82 0.50
C THR A 237 -21.29 -12.04 1.46
N PRO A 238 -20.77 -11.09 2.23
CA PRO A 238 -21.60 -10.24 3.05
C PRO A 238 -22.47 -9.31 2.18
N PRO A 239 -23.63 -8.87 2.69
CA PRO A 239 -24.41 -7.83 2.02
C PRO A 239 -23.54 -6.60 1.72
N PRO A 240 -23.76 -5.89 0.59
CA PRO A 240 -22.93 -4.75 0.19
C PRO A 240 -22.77 -3.67 1.28
N ASP A 241 -23.82 -3.38 2.05
CA ASP A 241 -23.77 -2.44 3.18
C ASP A 241 -22.84 -2.90 4.30
N GLN A 242 -22.80 -4.19 4.57
CA GLN A 242 -21.90 -4.77 5.56
C GLN A 242 -20.46 -4.76 5.05
N ALA A 243 -20.24 -5.09 3.78
CA ALA A 243 -18.92 -4.99 3.13
C ALA A 243 -18.39 -3.54 3.18
N ALA A 244 -19.23 -2.55 2.84
CA ALA A 244 -18.88 -1.14 2.93
C ALA A 244 -18.51 -0.72 4.38
N LYS A 245 -19.25 -1.23 5.38
CA LYS A 245 -18.91 -1.00 6.80
C LYS A 245 -17.55 -1.59 7.16
N TYR A 246 -17.20 -2.78 6.71
CA TYR A 246 -15.90 -3.37 6.96
C TYR A 246 -14.75 -2.52 6.39
N ILE A 247 -14.95 -1.92 5.21
CA ILE A 247 -13.98 -0.98 4.64
C ILE A 247 -13.83 0.24 5.55
N ILE A 248 -14.92 0.89 5.96
CA ILE A 248 -14.89 2.06 6.84
C ILE A 248 -14.21 1.71 8.18
N ASP A 249 -14.61 0.59 8.81
CA ASP A 249 -14.01 0.14 10.07
C ASP A 249 -12.49 -0.10 9.93
N THR A 250 -12.06 -0.63 8.79
CA THR A 250 -10.62 -0.86 8.50
C THR A 250 -9.86 0.45 8.33
N LEU A 251 -10.43 1.41 7.59
CA LEU A 251 -9.81 2.73 7.45
C LEU A 251 -9.61 3.42 8.79
N VAL A 252 -10.52 3.24 9.75
CA VAL A 252 -10.41 3.80 11.12
C VAL A 252 -9.51 2.97 12.01
N ASN A 253 -9.85 1.69 12.19
CA ASN A 253 -9.28 0.85 13.26
C ASN A 253 -7.94 0.21 12.90
N VAL A 254 -7.57 0.24 11.59
CA VAL A 254 -6.31 -0.31 11.11
C VAL A 254 -5.42 0.78 10.55
N TYR A 255 -5.86 1.57 9.58
CA TYR A 255 -5.03 2.60 8.95
C TYR A 255 -4.89 3.85 9.83
N ALA A 256 -5.99 4.50 10.20
CA ALA A 256 -5.93 5.69 11.04
C ALA A 256 -5.36 5.39 12.43
N ALA A 257 -5.61 4.19 12.99
CA ALA A 257 -4.98 3.73 14.23
C ALA A 257 -3.43 3.67 14.15
N ASN A 258 -2.88 3.61 12.95
CA ASN A 258 -1.45 3.67 12.69
C ASN A 258 -0.97 5.01 12.09
N GLY A 259 -1.81 6.07 12.16
CA GLY A 259 -1.42 7.43 11.77
C GLY A 259 -1.63 7.77 10.30
N THR A 260 -2.19 6.86 9.50
CA THR A 260 -2.43 7.06 8.07
C THR A 260 -3.64 7.95 7.84
N THR A 261 -3.50 8.96 6.97
CA THR A 261 -4.56 9.89 6.55
C THR A 261 -4.95 9.76 5.08
N THR A 262 -4.13 9.04 4.30
CA THR A 262 -4.42 8.64 2.91
C THR A 262 -3.90 7.22 2.70
N ALA A 263 -4.79 6.28 2.33
CA ALA A 263 -4.49 4.88 2.08
C ALA A 263 -4.59 4.52 0.59
N GLN A 264 -3.97 3.42 0.19
CA GLN A 264 -4.07 2.89 -1.17
C GLN A 264 -4.76 1.52 -1.22
N GLU A 265 -5.52 1.31 -2.30
CA GLU A 265 -5.92 -0.01 -2.80
C GLU A 265 -5.21 -0.24 -4.13
N ALA A 266 -4.06 -0.87 -4.08
CA ALA A 266 -3.18 -1.00 -5.23
C ALA A 266 -3.26 -2.41 -5.83
N ALA A 267 -4.03 -2.59 -6.88
CA ALA A 267 -4.32 -3.80 -7.65
C ALA A 267 -5.68 -4.47 -7.37
N GLY A 268 -6.35 -4.15 -6.27
CA GLY A 268 -7.66 -4.72 -5.93
C GLY A 268 -8.85 -3.89 -6.41
N ALA A 269 -8.63 -2.81 -7.16
CA ALA A 269 -9.71 -1.96 -7.66
C ALA A 269 -10.36 -2.55 -8.93
N PHE A 270 -11.14 -3.63 -8.80
CA PHE A 270 -11.94 -4.14 -9.90
C PHE A 270 -13.42 -3.72 -9.75
N PRO A 271 -14.24 -3.93 -10.79
CA PRO A 271 -15.59 -3.36 -10.87
C PRO A 271 -16.49 -3.65 -9.68
N SER A 272 -16.46 -4.88 -9.14
CA SER A 272 -17.26 -5.26 -7.96
C SER A 272 -16.75 -4.61 -6.67
N VAL A 273 -15.45 -4.53 -6.48
CA VAL A 273 -14.82 -3.86 -5.32
C VAL A 273 -15.07 -2.36 -5.35
N MET A 274 -14.93 -1.74 -6.52
CA MET A 274 -15.24 -0.31 -6.66
C MET A 274 -16.70 0.01 -6.37
N LYS A 275 -17.64 -0.91 -6.61
CA LYS A 275 -19.04 -0.73 -6.16
C LYS A 275 -19.12 -0.63 -4.64
N VAL A 276 -18.38 -1.47 -3.90
CA VAL A 276 -18.33 -1.44 -2.43
C VAL A 276 -17.65 -0.17 -1.93
N PHE A 277 -16.53 0.25 -2.52
CA PHE A 277 -15.84 1.49 -2.15
C PHE A 277 -16.71 2.73 -2.41
N ARG A 278 -17.35 2.80 -3.58
CA ARG A 278 -18.30 3.88 -3.90
C ARG A 278 -19.51 3.87 -2.97
N LEU A 279 -20.01 2.69 -2.58
CA LEU A 279 -21.08 2.57 -1.58
C LEU A 279 -20.63 3.09 -0.21
N ALA A 280 -19.42 2.73 0.24
CA ALA A 280 -18.85 3.26 1.48
C ALA A 280 -18.75 4.80 1.43
N ALA A 281 -18.19 5.35 0.35
CA ALA A 281 -18.06 6.80 0.14
C ALA A 281 -19.40 7.53 -0.07
N SER A 282 -20.47 6.83 -0.50
CA SER A 282 -21.78 7.45 -0.73
C SER A 282 -22.57 7.67 0.55
N LYS A 283 -22.30 6.91 1.62
CA LYS A 283 -22.99 7.05 2.91
C LYS A 283 -22.54 8.30 3.67
N GLU A 284 -21.24 8.52 3.68
CA GLU A 284 -20.57 9.67 4.26
C GLU A 284 -19.16 9.79 3.66
N LYS A 285 -18.51 10.93 3.83
CA LYS A 285 -17.11 11.07 3.45
C LYS A 285 -16.28 10.02 4.20
N LEU A 286 -15.39 9.30 3.48
CA LEU A 286 -14.51 8.33 4.09
C LEU A 286 -13.69 8.96 5.24
N PRO A 287 -13.42 8.24 6.31
CA PRO A 287 -12.69 8.77 7.46
C PRO A 287 -11.26 9.21 7.14
N ILE A 288 -10.64 8.57 6.16
CA ILE A 288 -9.37 8.95 5.53
C ILE A 288 -9.51 8.79 4.02
N ASP A 289 -8.64 9.42 3.25
CA ASP A 289 -8.70 9.29 1.80
C ASP A 289 -8.26 7.90 1.32
N LEU A 290 -8.86 7.43 0.24
CA LEU A 290 -8.58 6.15 -0.41
C LEU A 290 -8.30 6.37 -1.89
N ILE A 291 -7.12 5.92 -2.34
CA ILE A 291 -6.70 5.96 -3.74
C ILE A 291 -6.70 4.53 -4.28
N ALA A 292 -7.49 4.28 -5.32
CA ALA A 292 -7.68 2.93 -5.86
C ALA A 292 -7.05 2.79 -7.24
N TYR A 293 -6.31 1.69 -7.44
CA TYR A 293 -5.64 1.38 -8.70
C TYR A 293 -6.17 0.07 -9.29
N PRO A 294 -6.85 0.12 -10.45
CA PRO A 294 -7.16 -1.08 -11.21
C PRO A 294 -5.88 -1.71 -11.78
N LYS A 295 -5.88 -3.03 -11.82
CA LYS A 295 -4.88 -3.82 -12.52
C LYS A 295 -5.10 -3.73 -14.05
N ASP A 296 -4.07 -4.07 -14.82
CA ASP A 296 -4.04 -4.02 -16.29
C ASP A 296 -5.24 -4.71 -16.97
N ILE A 297 -5.70 -5.84 -16.46
CA ILE A 297 -6.90 -6.54 -16.98
C ILE A 297 -8.19 -5.73 -16.82
N TYR A 298 -8.22 -4.76 -15.90
CA TYR A 298 -9.34 -3.84 -15.66
C TYR A 298 -9.06 -2.40 -16.11
N LYS A 299 -8.09 -2.20 -17.01
CA LYS A 299 -7.70 -0.88 -17.52
C LYS A 299 -8.85 -0.06 -18.11
N ASP A 300 -9.90 -0.72 -18.58
CA ASP A 300 -11.10 -0.06 -19.13
C ASP A 300 -11.83 0.79 -18.06
N MET A 301 -11.60 0.52 -16.78
CA MET A 301 -12.08 1.38 -15.69
C MET A 301 -11.47 2.79 -15.71
N LEU A 302 -10.34 2.97 -16.41
CA LEU A 302 -9.68 4.26 -16.59
C LEU A 302 -10.20 5.06 -17.80
N THR A 303 -11.29 4.63 -18.44
CA THR A 303 -11.88 5.35 -19.59
C THR A 303 -12.24 6.80 -19.25
N ASN A 304 -12.69 7.05 -18.02
CA ASN A 304 -13.05 8.38 -17.53
C ASN A 304 -12.04 8.91 -16.48
N TYR A 305 -10.76 8.53 -16.61
CA TYR A 305 -9.73 8.81 -15.61
C TYR A 305 -9.64 10.28 -15.20
N GLU A 306 -9.76 11.23 -16.15
CA GLU A 306 -9.71 12.66 -15.86
C GLU A 306 -10.79 13.14 -14.87
N GLN A 307 -11.93 12.45 -14.78
CA GLN A 307 -12.99 12.71 -13.80
C GLN A 307 -12.79 11.92 -12.51
N ASP A 308 -12.39 10.66 -12.65
CA ASP A 308 -12.29 9.71 -11.54
C ASP A 308 -11.00 9.90 -10.71
N LYS A 309 -10.01 10.66 -11.21
CA LYS A 309 -8.81 11.05 -10.45
C LYS A 309 -9.08 12.14 -9.40
N GLU A 310 -10.22 12.80 -9.45
CA GLU A 310 -10.64 13.77 -8.44
C GLU A 310 -11.36 13.07 -7.28
N TYR A 311 -11.12 13.52 -6.06
CA TYR A 311 -11.77 12.94 -4.89
C TYR A 311 -13.28 13.13 -4.88
N GLN A 312 -14.00 12.02 -4.73
CA GLN A 312 -15.43 11.98 -4.46
C GLN A 312 -15.65 11.38 -3.07
N ASN A 313 -15.94 12.22 -2.08
CA ASN A 313 -16.11 11.81 -0.69
C ASN A 313 -14.93 11.00 -0.11
N GLY A 314 -13.69 11.37 -0.47
CA GLY A 314 -12.50 10.71 0.01
C GLY A 314 -12.06 9.49 -0.81
N LEU A 315 -12.70 9.18 -1.94
CA LEU A 315 -12.33 8.13 -2.87
C LEU A 315 -11.94 8.70 -4.23
N ARG A 316 -10.83 8.23 -4.83
CA ARG A 316 -10.45 8.53 -6.23
C ARG A 316 -9.75 7.34 -6.90
N LEU A 317 -9.66 7.36 -8.23
CA LEU A 317 -8.74 6.49 -8.96
C LEU A 317 -7.35 7.13 -9.02
N GLY A 318 -6.32 6.32 -8.80
CA GLY A 318 -4.92 6.76 -8.83
C GLY A 318 -4.29 6.63 -10.21
N GLY A 319 -4.56 5.55 -10.93
CA GLY A 319 -3.96 5.23 -12.22
C GLY A 319 -3.96 3.73 -12.50
N LEU A 320 -2.97 3.23 -13.20
CA LEU A 320 -2.85 1.83 -13.61
C LEU A 320 -1.82 1.09 -12.76
N LYS A 321 -2.16 -0.12 -12.29
CA LYS A 321 -1.23 -1.05 -11.64
C LYS A 321 -0.78 -2.13 -12.60
N LEU A 322 0.54 -2.25 -12.77
CA LEU A 322 1.21 -3.37 -13.44
C LEU A 322 1.94 -4.25 -12.42
N ILE A 323 2.06 -5.55 -12.73
CA ILE A 323 2.73 -6.51 -11.85
C ILE A 323 3.65 -7.37 -12.71
N TYR A 324 4.96 -7.16 -12.55
CA TYR A 324 5.99 -7.82 -13.36
C TYR A 324 6.43 -9.16 -12.78
N ASP A 325 6.40 -9.31 -11.46
CA ASP A 325 6.82 -10.53 -10.76
C ASP A 325 6.12 -10.67 -9.40
N GLY A 326 6.43 -11.71 -8.67
CA GLY A 326 5.94 -11.93 -7.31
C GLY A 326 6.97 -11.62 -6.22
N SER A 327 6.89 -12.31 -5.10
CA SER A 327 7.72 -12.06 -3.92
C SER A 327 9.00 -12.91 -3.88
N ILE A 328 10.09 -12.36 -3.36
CA ILE A 328 11.34 -13.10 -3.17
C ILE A 328 11.15 -14.27 -2.18
N GLN A 329 10.47 -14.03 -1.06
CA GLN A 329 10.22 -15.04 -0.04
C GLN A 329 9.25 -16.15 -0.48
N GLY A 330 8.51 -15.93 -1.56
CA GLY A 330 7.65 -16.91 -2.20
C GLY A 330 8.31 -17.61 -3.41
N TYR A 331 9.58 -17.35 -3.70
CA TYR A 331 10.28 -17.84 -4.89
C TYR A 331 9.68 -17.39 -6.23
N THR A 332 8.83 -16.37 -6.22
CA THR A 332 8.14 -15.83 -7.41
C THR A 332 8.72 -14.51 -7.91
N GLY A 333 9.69 -13.93 -7.21
CA GLY A 333 10.45 -12.76 -7.68
C GLY A 333 11.36 -13.13 -8.85
N TYR A 334 11.37 -12.33 -9.92
CA TYR A 334 12.16 -12.58 -11.12
C TYR A 334 13.56 -11.96 -11.00
N LEU A 335 14.56 -12.83 -10.82
CA LEU A 335 15.94 -12.47 -10.55
C LEU A 335 16.85 -12.62 -11.78
N SER A 336 17.85 -11.77 -11.90
CA SER A 336 18.92 -11.90 -12.90
C SER A 336 19.87 -13.06 -12.58
N GLN A 337 19.95 -13.48 -11.30
CA GLN A 337 20.76 -14.60 -10.82
C GLN A 337 19.89 -15.61 -10.08
N PRO A 338 20.29 -16.90 -10.04
CA PRO A 338 19.53 -17.92 -9.33
C PRO A 338 19.31 -17.60 -7.84
N TYR A 339 18.22 -18.11 -7.29
CA TYR A 339 18.02 -18.13 -5.84
C TYR A 339 19.18 -18.86 -5.14
N HIS A 340 19.54 -18.40 -3.95
CA HIS A 340 20.68 -18.94 -3.20
C HIS A 340 20.48 -20.42 -2.81
N VAL A 341 19.31 -20.72 -2.29
CA VAL A 341 18.85 -22.08 -2.08
C VAL A 341 17.67 -22.31 -3.02
N PRO A 342 17.71 -23.33 -3.89
CA PRO A 342 16.60 -23.59 -4.80
C PRO A 342 15.33 -24.00 -4.03
N PRO A 343 14.14 -23.83 -4.63
CA PRO A 343 12.89 -24.25 -4.01
C PRO A 343 12.87 -25.76 -3.71
N LYS A 344 12.25 -26.13 -2.60
CA LYS A 344 12.14 -27.53 -2.14
C LYS A 344 10.91 -28.26 -2.70
N MET A 345 10.10 -27.59 -3.49
CA MET A 345 8.88 -28.10 -4.09
C MET A 345 8.84 -27.66 -5.56
N ASP A 346 8.16 -28.43 -6.39
CA ASP A 346 7.82 -27.98 -7.73
C ASP A 346 7.02 -26.67 -7.62
N GLN A 347 7.47 -25.65 -8.33
CA GLN A 347 6.78 -24.36 -8.39
C GLN A 347 6.08 -24.24 -9.74
N ASP A 348 4.79 -24.02 -9.70
CA ASP A 348 4.00 -23.72 -10.89
C ASP A 348 3.91 -22.20 -11.08
N PHE A 349 4.34 -21.71 -12.24
CA PHE A 349 4.37 -20.29 -12.61
C PHE A 349 3.22 -19.90 -13.53
N SER A 350 2.20 -20.71 -13.65
CA SER A 350 1.05 -20.38 -14.50
C SER A 350 0.23 -19.18 -14.03
N ASP A 351 0.64 -18.52 -12.93
CA ASP A 351 -0.10 -17.43 -12.32
C ASP A 351 0.10 -16.09 -13.01
N HIS A 352 -0.75 -15.80 -13.97
CA HIS A 352 -0.97 -14.44 -14.46
C HIS A 352 -1.88 -13.60 -13.55
N CYS A 353 -2.48 -14.19 -12.55
CA CYS A 353 -3.39 -13.53 -11.64
C CYS A 353 -2.72 -13.26 -10.29
N ASN A 354 -1.98 -12.17 -10.21
CA ASN A 354 -1.65 -11.53 -8.94
C ASN A 354 -2.86 -10.77 -8.39
N GLN A 355 -3.99 -11.42 -8.39
CA GLN A 355 -5.08 -10.98 -7.54
C GLN A 355 -4.73 -11.48 -6.14
N THR A 356 -4.90 -10.62 -5.16
CA THR A 356 -4.71 -10.99 -3.75
C THR A 356 -5.71 -12.06 -3.30
N GLY A 357 -6.58 -12.48 -4.20
CA GLY A 357 -7.48 -13.63 -4.09
C GLY A 357 -8.48 -13.58 -2.92
N THR A 358 -8.60 -12.44 -2.29
CA THR A 358 -9.46 -12.26 -1.13
C THR A 358 -10.80 -11.66 -1.48
N GLU A 359 -11.01 -11.36 -2.74
CA GLU A 359 -12.16 -10.63 -3.27
C GLU A 359 -13.48 -11.37 -3.04
N GLY A 360 -13.47 -12.68 -3.26
CA GLY A 360 -14.66 -13.52 -3.05
C GLY A 360 -15.21 -13.55 -1.63
N LEU A 361 -14.48 -12.99 -0.66
CA LEU A 361 -14.96 -12.88 0.73
C LEU A 361 -15.82 -11.65 0.98
N LEU A 362 -15.67 -10.57 0.20
CA LEU A 362 -16.46 -9.34 0.38
C LEU A 362 -17.34 -9.00 -0.82
N VAL A 363 -17.04 -9.54 -2.00
CA VAL A 363 -17.75 -9.23 -3.24
C VAL A 363 -17.88 -10.49 -4.08
N ASP A 364 -18.96 -10.60 -4.89
CA ASP A 364 -19.13 -11.68 -5.84
C ASP A 364 -18.05 -11.59 -6.92
N ILE A 365 -17.37 -12.71 -7.16
CA ILE A 365 -16.39 -12.84 -8.24
C ILE A 365 -17.16 -13.13 -9.54
N ASP A 366 -16.95 -12.31 -10.55
CA ASP A 366 -17.43 -12.59 -11.90
C ASP A 366 -16.46 -13.56 -12.59
N GLU A 367 -16.73 -14.88 -12.46
CA GLU A 367 -15.91 -15.95 -13.05
C GLU A 367 -15.77 -15.82 -14.58
N ALA A 368 -16.70 -15.11 -15.25
CA ALA A 368 -16.70 -14.94 -16.71
C ALA A 368 -15.61 -13.96 -17.19
N ASN A 369 -15.05 -13.13 -16.31
CA ASN A 369 -14.01 -12.15 -16.65
C ASN A 369 -12.60 -12.60 -16.29
N TYR A 370 -12.40 -13.86 -15.84
CA TYR A 370 -11.06 -14.42 -15.68
C TYR A 370 -10.50 -14.78 -17.06
N PRO A 371 -9.30 -14.34 -17.41
CA PRO A 371 -8.70 -14.71 -18.69
C PRO A 371 -8.50 -16.23 -18.75
N GLU A 372 -9.20 -16.87 -19.70
CA GLU A 372 -8.91 -18.24 -20.09
C GLU A 372 -7.57 -18.27 -20.83
N LYS A 373 -6.66 -19.10 -20.33
CA LYS A 373 -5.44 -19.60 -20.97
C LYS A 373 -4.30 -18.61 -21.17
N ASP A 374 -3.25 -18.87 -20.43
CA ASP A 374 -1.89 -18.58 -20.87
C ASP A 374 -1.08 -19.90 -20.92
N ASP A 375 -0.47 -20.17 -22.08
CA ASP A 375 0.36 -21.35 -22.35
C ASP A 375 1.73 -21.33 -21.62
N HIS A 376 1.90 -20.47 -20.59
CA HIS A 376 3.16 -20.32 -19.89
C HIS A 376 3.31 -21.25 -18.67
N ASN A 377 2.70 -22.41 -18.75
CA ASN A 377 2.78 -23.46 -17.73
C ASN A 377 4.20 -24.03 -17.66
N THR A 378 5.07 -23.42 -16.85
CA THR A 378 6.42 -23.94 -16.60
C THR A 378 6.49 -24.42 -15.16
N VAL A 379 6.33 -25.72 -14.97
CA VAL A 379 6.61 -26.35 -13.68
C VAL A 379 8.13 -26.38 -13.48
N VAL A 380 8.61 -25.73 -12.45
CA VAL A 380 10.03 -25.77 -12.05
C VAL A 380 10.24 -26.97 -11.16
N LYS A 381 11.23 -27.79 -11.52
CA LYS A 381 11.57 -28.99 -10.76
C LYS A 381 12.20 -28.65 -9.42
N GLU A 382 11.85 -29.42 -8.40
CA GLU A 382 12.51 -29.36 -7.10
C GLU A 382 14.03 -29.42 -7.23
N GLY A 383 14.74 -28.50 -6.57
CA GLY A 383 16.19 -28.46 -6.54
C GLY A 383 16.87 -27.88 -7.78
N ASP A 384 16.13 -27.23 -8.69
CA ASP A 384 16.73 -26.55 -9.85
C ASP A 384 17.65 -25.40 -9.40
N LYS A 385 18.95 -25.64 -9.49
CA LYS A 385 20.00 -24.68 -9.10
C LYS A 385 20.07 -23.44 -10.00
N ASN A 386 19.43 -23.44 -11.15
CA ASN A 386 19.35 -22.29 -12.06
C ASN A 386 18.06 -21.50 -11.91
N PHE A 387 17.22 -21.89 -10.97
CA PHE A 387 15.94 -21.28 -10.74
C PHE A 387 16.06 -19.79 -10.35
N ARG A 388 15.36 -18.90 -11.07
CA ARG A 388 15.41 -17.44 -10.94
C ARG A 388 14.06 -16.77 -10.71
N GLY A 389 12.98 -17.53 -10.61
CA GLY A 389 11.65 -17.02 -10.84
C GLY A 389 11.42 -16.65 -12.31
N LYS A 390 10.34 -15.98 -12.62
CA LYS A 390 10.08 -15.43 -13.96
C LYS A 390 9.13 -14.24 -13.92
N SER A 391 9.05 -13.52 -15.05
CA SER A 391 8.06 -12.46 -15.23
C SER A 391 6.64 -13.05 -15.33
N TYR A 392 5.66 -12.27 -14.88
CA TYR A 392 4.25 -12.55 -15.12
C TYR A 392 3.79 -12.14 -16.52
N TYR A 393 4.55 -11.29 -17.20
CA TYR A 393 4.34 -11.01 -18.62
C TYR A 393 5.07 -12.05 -19.47
N GLY A 394 4.39 -12.60 -20.48
CA GLY A 394 4.93 -13.63 -21.34
C GLY A 394 6.07 -13.13 -22.23
N SER A 395 6.11 -11.84 -22.51
CA SER A 395 7.15 -11.21 -23.31
C SER A 395 7.41 -9.76 -22.89
N GLN A 396 8.54 -9.22 -23.36
CA GLN A 396 8.87 -7.80 -23.20
C GLN A 396 7.87 -6.91 -23.95
N GLU A 397 7.40 -7.35 -25.11
CA GLU A 397 6.46 -6.63 -25.97
C GLU A 397 5.09 -6.43 -25.30
N GLU A 398 4.62 -7.41 -24.55
CA GLU A 398 3.40 -7.29 -23.76
C GLU A 398 3.52 -6.21 -22.69
N ALA A 399 4.61 -6.23 -21.92
CA ALA A 399 4.90 -5.21 -20.93
C ALA A 399 5.06 -3.81 -21.55
N ASP A 400 5.77 -3.73 -22.71
CA ASP A 400 5.97 -2.48 -23.46
C ASP A 400 4.63 -1.87 -23.88
N ALA A 401 3.69 -2.68 -24.36
CA ALA A 401 2.38 -2.22 -24.82
C ALA A 401 1.54 -1.61 -23.67
N LEU A 402 1.60 -2.19 -22.47
CA LEU A 402 0.89 -1.69 -21.30
C LEU A 402 1.48 -0.37 -20.79
N VAL A 403 2.80 -0.26 -20.74
CA VAL A 403 3.49 0.99 -20.36
C VAL A 403 3.22 2.08 -21.39
N GLU A 404 3.31 1.76 -22.69
CA GLU A 404 2.98 2.70 -23.77
C GLU A 404 1.54 3.21 -23.65
N LEU A 405 0.58 2.32 -23.35
CA LEU A 405 -0.82 2.69 -23.14
C LEU A 405 -0.98 3.66 -21.98
N ALA A 406 -0.32 3.39 -20.84
CA ALA A 406 -0.38 4.26 -19.67
C ALA A 406 0.19 5.66 -19.98
N LEU A 407 1.36 5.73 -20.60
CA LEU A 407 2.01 7.00 -20.96
C LEU A 407 1.20 7.79 -21.99
N LYS A 408 0.66 7.11 -23.03
CA LYS A 408 -0.22 7.73 -24.06
C LYS A 408 -1.44 8.38 -23.44
N ASN A 409 -2.07 7.73 -22.44
CA ASN A 409 -3.26 8.22 -21.75
C ASN A 409 -2.93 9.09 -20.53
N ARG A 410 -1.66 9.30 -20.20
CA ARG A 410 -1.21 10.03 -19.00
C ARG A 410 -1.77 9.47 -17.70
N TRP A 411 -1.98 8.16 -17.66
CA TRP A 411 -2.33 7.48 -16.41
C TRP A 411 -1.10 7.40 -15.50
N HIS A 412 -1.27 7.69 -14.24
CA HIS A 412 -0.21 7.41 -13.26
C HIS A 412 0.03 5.89 -13.22
N LEU A 413 1.29 5.49 -13.17
CA LEU A 413 1.69 4.10 -13.28
C LEU A 413 2.35 3.62 -11.99
N LEU A 414 1.79 2.57 -11.38
CA LEU A 414 2.45 1.78 -10.35
C LEU A 414 2.88 0.44 -10.93
N ALA A 415 4.16 0.10 -10.87
CA ALA A 415 4.71 -1.13 -11.41
C ALA A 415 5.40 -1.95 -10.30
N HIS A 416 4.85 -3.11 -9.97
CA HIS A 416 5.42 -4.03 -9.00
C HIS A 416 6.66 -4.71 -9.58
N THR A 417 7.82 -4.56 -8.93
CA THR A 417 9.03 -5.31 -9.22
C THR A 417 9.80 -5.58 -7.93
N ASN A 418 9.92 -6.85 -7.55
CA ASN A 418 10.78 -7.29 -6.46
C ASN A 418 12.17 -7.71 -6.98
N GLY A 419 12.19 -8.50 -8.04
CA GLY A 419 13.44 -8.95 -8.66
C GLY A 419 14.07 -7.90 -9.55
N ASP A 420 15.39 -7.99 -9.65
CA ASP A 420 16.17 -7.10 -10.49
C ASP A 420 15.94 -7.35 -12.01
N ALA A 421 15.67 -8.58 -12.44
CA ALA A 421 15.27 -8.85 -13.82
C ALA A 421 13.89 -8.29 -14.18
N ALA A 422 12.93 -8.29 -13.24
CA ALA A 422 11.64 -7.63 -13.43
C ALA A 422 11.82 -6.11 -13.56
N THR A 423 12.72 -5.53 -12.78
CA THR A 423 13.07 -4.11 -12.89
C THR A 423 13.72 -3.78 -14.23
N ASP A 424 14.59 -4.66 -14.80
CA ASP A 424 15.15 -4.48 -16.14
C ASP A 424 14.04 -4.40 -17.20
N MET A 425 13.04 -5.28 -17.13
CA MET A 425 11.91 -5.26 -18.06
C MET A 425 11.12 -3.94 -17.98
N LEU A 426 10.84 -3.46 -16.77
CA LEU A 426 10.14 -2.18 -16.58
C LEU A 426 10.94 -1.00 -17.11
N VAL A 427 12.24 -0.93 -16.80
CA VAL A 427 13.16 0.14 -17.27
C VAL A 427 13.18 0.18 -18.81
N GLU A 428 13.26 -0.97 -19.45
CA GLU A 428 13.21 -1.08 -20.91
C GLU A 428 11.88 -0.62 -21.49
N SER A 429 10.76 -1.05 -20.90
CA SER A 429 9.41 -0.62 -21.32
C SER A 429 9.24 0.90 -21.16
N MET A 430 9.72 1.48 -20.04
CA MET A 430 9.66 2.91 -19.81
C MET A 430 10.52 3.69 -20.79
N ARG A 431 11.74 3.21 -21.12
CA ARG A 431 12.62 3.83 -22.11
C ARG A 431 11.95 3.90 -23.49
N LYS A 432 11.38 2.79 -23.95
CA LYS A 432 10.64 2.70 -25.22
C LYS A 432 9.38 3.56 -25.21
N GLY A 433 8.62 3.48 -24.13
CA GLY A 433 7.36 4.22 -24.00
C GLY A 433 7.57 5.73 -23.98
N LEU A 434 8.56 6.24 -23.21
CA LEU A 434 8.88 7.66 -23.13
C LEU A 434 9.49 8.21 -24.44
N ALA A 435 10.19 7.36 -25.22
CA ALA A 435 10.68 7.75 -26.55
C ALA A 435 9.53 8.01 -27.53
N LYS A 436 8.41 7.27 -27.43
CA LYS A 436 7.20 7.44 -28.25
C LYS A 436 6.24 8.51 -27.70
N HIS A 437 6.07 8.54 -26.39
CA HIS A 437 5.14 9.41 -25.68
C HIS A 437 5.88 10.15 -24.56
N PRO A 438 6.64 11.22 -24.86
CA PRO A 438 7.37 11.96 -23.85
C PRO A 438 6.39 12.64 -22.86
N VAL A 439 6.50 12.25 -21.60
CA VAL A 439 5.74 12.83 -20.49
C VAL A 439 6.74 13.34 -19.46
N LYS A 440 6.70 14.64 -19.19
CA LYS A 440 7.46 15.23 -18.07
C LYS A 440 6.73 14.93 -16.77
N ASP A 441 7.49 14.68 -15.70
CA ASP A 441 6.96 14.48 -14.35
C ASP A 441 5.81 13.43 -14.30
N HIS A 442 6.03 12.28 -14.96
CA HIS A 442 5.04 11.19 -15.01
C HIS A 442 4.92 10.44 -13.69
N ARG A 443 5.92 10.57 -12.79
CA ARG A 443 5.99 9.95 -11.45
C ARG A 443 5.74 8.45 -11.43
N ALA A 444 5.96 7.76 -12.57
CA ALA A 444 5.80 6.31 -12.64
C ALA A 444 6.64 5.64 -11.56
N THR A 445 5.99 4.82 -10.75
CA THR A 445 6.52 4.33 -9.49
C THR A 445 6.89 2.85 -9.58
N ILE A 446 8.11 2.52 -9.16
CA ILE A 446 8.61 1.15 -9.02
C ILE A 446 8.22 0.66 -7.62
N ILE A 447 7.17 -0.14 -7.52
CA ILE A 447 6.71 -0.68 -6.24
C ILE A 447 7.62 -1.82 -5.79
N HIS A 448 7.98 -1.80 -4.53
CA HIS A 448 8.98 -2.58 -3.79
C HIS A 448 10.41 -2.22 -4.15
N ALA A 449 10.80 -2.18 -5.43
CA ALA A 449 12.17 -1.83 -5.83
C ALA A 449 13.22 -2.64 -5.02
N GLN A 450 12.84 -3.86 -4.60
CA GLN A 450 13.48 -4.58 -3.51
C GLN A 450 14.92 -4.96 -3.83
N MET A 451 15.17 -5.42 -5.05
CA MET A 451 16.48 -5.89 -5.51
C MET A 451 17.15 -4.94 -6.53
N MET A 452 16.74 -3.67 -6.60
CA MET A 452 17.34 -2.72 -7.54
C MET A 452 18.86 -2.68 -7.42
N ARG A 453 19.52 -2.72 -8.58
CA ARG A 453 20.96 -2.57 -8.72
C ARG A 453 21.34 -1.10 -8.91
N GLU A 454 22.64 -0.78 -8.79
CA GLU A 454 23.16 0.58 -8.97
C GLU A 454 22.88 1.12 -10.38
N ASP A 455 23.06 0.29 -11.43
CA ASP A 455 22.76 0.64 -12.83
C ASP A 455 21.27 0.92 -13.05
N GLN A 456 20.39 0.24 -12.34
CA GLN A 456 18.94 0.47 -12.38
C GLN A 456 18.53 1.75 -11.62
N LEU A 457 19.24 2.09 -10.54
CA LEU A 457 19.08 3.40 -9.89
C LEU A 457 19.53 4.54 -10.83
N ASP A 458 20.62 4.36 -11.58
CA ASP A 458 21.06 5.33 -12.59
C ASP A 458 19.99 5.50 -13.68
N ALA A 459 19.43 4.39 -14.18
CA ALA A 459 18.33 4.41 -15.15
C ALA A 459 17.06 5.05 -14.58
N ALA A 460 16.72 4.78 -13.31
CA ALA A 460 15.58 5.40 -12.63
C ALA A 460 15.76 6.92 -12.55
N LYS A 461 16.96 7.40 -12.25
CA LYS A 461 17.29 8.83 -12.26
C LYS A 461 17.15 9.44 -13.65
N GLU A 462 17.70 8.78 -14.68
CA GLU A 462 17.62 9.21 -16.09
C GLU A 462 16.18 9.35 -16.57
N LEU A 463 15.36 8.32 -16.28
CA LEU A 463 13.99 8.22 -16.76
C LEU A 463 12.96 8.94 -15.86
N GLY A 464 13.34 9.43 -14.69
CA GLY A 464 12.42 10.06 -13.73
C GLY A 464 11.48 9.06 -13.01
N LEU A 465 11.91 7.81 -12.84
CA LEU A 465 11.18 6.79 -12.11
C LEU A 465 11.29 7.00 -10.60
N VAL A 466 10.24 6.66 -9.87
CA VAL A 466 10.14 6.83 -8.42
C VAL A 466 10.20 5.46 -7.72
N PRO A 467 11.30 5.08 -7.07
CA PRO A 467 11.31 3.88 -6.25
C PRO A 467 10.41 4.05 -5.01
N SER A 468 9.50 3.12 -4.79
CA SER A 468 8.75 2.98 -3.55
C SER A 468 9.23 1.73 -2.84
N PHE A 469 10.04 1.90 -1.80
CA PHE A 469 10.69 0.78 -1.14
C PHE A 469 9.84 0.18 -0.02
N PHE A 470 10.07 -1.12 0.24
CA PHE A 470 9.46 -1.86 1.33
C PHE A 470 10.51 -2.33 2.36
N PRO A 471 11.10 -1.42 3.17
CA PRO A 471 12.21 -1.77 4.07
C PRO A 471 11.82 -2.71 5.20
N ALA A 472 10.53 -2.86 5.53
CA ALA A 472 10.07 -3.84 6.51
C ALA A 472 10.42 -5.30 6.13
N HIS A 473 10.72 -5.58 4.84
CA HIS A 473 11.32 -6.85 4.42
C HIS A 473 12.62 -7.18 5.18
N ILE A 474 13.41 -6.17 5.53
CA ILE A 474 14.64 -6.35 6.33
C ILE A 474 14.26 -6.85 7.73
N TYR A 475 13.29 -6.20 8.37
CA TYR A 475 12.88 -6.58 9.72
C TYR A 475 12.24 -7.96 9.76
N TYR A 476 11.25 -8.23 8.91
CA TYR A 476 10.45 -9.46 8.97
C TYR A 476 11.11 -10.68 8.32
N TRP A 477 11.79 -10.50 7.18
CA TRP A 477 12.35 -11.60 6.38
C TRP A 477 13.86 -11.50 6.14
N GLY A 478 14.56 -10.51 6.70
CA GLY A 478 15.97 -10.25 6.42
C GLY A 478 16.88 -11.45 6.69
N ASP A 479 16.63 -12.19 7.75
CA ASP A 479 17.39 -13.42 8.05
C ASP A 479 17.21 -14.48 6.97
N ARG A 480 15.97 -14.68 6.52
CA ARG A 480 15.65 -15.67 5.48
C ARG A 480 16.15 -15.21 4.10
N HIS A 481 16.04 -13.92 3.79
CA HIS A 481 16.64 -13.37 2.58
C HIS A 481 18.13 -13.65 2.50
N ARG A 482 18.85 -13.46 3.63
CA ARG A 482 20.28 -13.74 3.69
C ARG A 482 20.61 -15.23 3.65
N ASP A 483 19.90 -16.05 4.41
CA ASP A 483 20.30 -17.44 4.65
C ASP A 483 19.67 -18.40 3.62
N ILE A 484 18.58 -18.02 2.93
CA ILE A 484 17.83 -18.91 2.05
C ILE A 484 17.70 -18.33 0.62
N PHE A 485 17.10 -17.14 0.46
CA PHE A 485 16.64 -16.72 -0.87
C PHE A 485 17.72 -16.07 -1.71
N LEU A 486 18.56 -15.21 -1.13
CA LEU A 486 19.47 -14.34 -1.88
C LEU A 486 20.96 -14.59 -1.60
N GLY A 487 21.27 -15.17 -0.42
CA GLY A 487 22.63 -15.22 0.11
C GLY A 487 23.06 -13.85 0.70
N PRO A 488 24.19 -13.82 1.46
CA PRO A 488 24.57 -12.66 2.27
C PRO A 488 24.81 -11.38 1.47
N GLU A 489 25.50 -11.47 0.33
CA GLU A 489 25.84 -10.29 -0.48
C GLU A 489 24.64 -9.60 -1.11
N ARG A 490 23.74 -10.38 -1.75
CA ARG A 490 22.54 -9.84 -2.38
C ARG A 490 21.52 -9.34 -1.35
N ALA A 491 21.37 -10.08 -0.25
CA ALA A 491 20.47 -9.68 0.83
C ALA A 491 20.91 -8.36 1.51
N ALA A 492 22.21 -8.08 1.60
CA ALA A 492 22.71 -6.81 2.12
C ALA A 492 22.21 -5.61 1.29
N ARG A 493 22.03 -5.79 -0.02
CA ARG A 493 21.55 -4.74 -0.95
C ARG A 493 20.03 -4.58 -1.02
N LEU A 494 19.27 -5.34 -0.27
CA LEU A 494 17.80 -5.19 -0.21
C LEU A 494 17.42 -3.73 0.06
N ASN A 495 16.48 -3.18 -0.72
CA ASN A 495 16.02 -1.81 -0.59
C ASN A 495 17.21 -0.83 -0.54
N PRO A 496 17.85 -0.48 -1.67
CA PRO A 496 19.06 0.33 -1.73
C PRO A 496 18.77 1.83 -1.52
N LEU A 497 18.21 2.16 -0.35
CA LEU A 497 17.73 3.50 0.02
C LEU A 497 18.81 4.56 -0.09
N LYS A 498 20.00 4.27 0.45
CA LYS A 498 21.15 5.18 0.42
C LYS A 498 21.60 5.45 -1.03
N GLY A 499 21.58 4.41 -1.88
CA GLY A 499 21.92 4.57 -3.30
C GLY A 499 20.96 5.50 -4.03
N ALA A 500 19.65 5.44 -3.72
CA ALA A 500 18.65 6.38 -4.25
C ALA A 500 18.87 7.80 -3.70
N LEU A 501 19.09 7.92 -2.38
CA LEU A 501 19.33 9.20 -1.71
C LEU A 501 20.57 9.92 -2.28
N ASP A 502 21.69 9.20 -2.44
CA ASP A 502 22.95 9.77 -2.93
C ASP A 502 22.85 10.28 -4.37
N ARG A 503 21.94 9.72 -5.16
CA ARG A 503 21.61 10.18 -6.52
C ARG A 503 20.61 11.33 -6.54
N GLY A 504 20.07 11.72 -5.39
CA GLY A 504 18.99 12.70 -5.29
C GLY A 504 17.71 12.21 -5.98
N ILE A 505 17.48 10.90 -6.00
CA ILE A 505 16.21 10.30 -6.45
C ILE A 505 15.22 10.46 -5.32
N ARG A 506 14.06 11.06 -5.62
CA ARG A 506 12.94 11.07 -4.66
C ARG A 506 12.34 9.66 -4.61
N PHE A 507 12.15 9.14 -3.41
CA PHE A 507 11.59 7.81 -3.17
C PHE A 507 10.54 7.86 -2.07
N THR A 508 9.72 6.83 -2.01
CA THR A 508 8.71 6.62 -0.96
C THR A 508 8.98 5.33 -0.19
N LEU A 509 8.31 5.20 0.96
CA LEU A 509 8.32 3.98 1.77
C LEU A 509 6.88 3.53 1.99
N HIS A 510 6.65 2.20 2.02
CA HIS A 510 5.35 1.62 2.26
C HIS A 510 5.43 0.37 3.16
N HIS A 511 4.27 -0.13 3.59
CA HIS A 511 4.14 -1.31 4.46
C HIS A 511 3.47 -2.50 3.78
N ASP A 512 2.83 -2.29 2.62
CA ASP A 512 2.18 -3.32 1.83
C ASP A 512 1.13 -4.15 2.61
N ALA A 513 0.33 -3.49 3.47
CA ALA A 513 -0.68 -4.22 4.24
C ALA A 513 -1.68 -4.96 3.32
N PRO A 514 -2.07 -6.21 3.65
CA PRO A 514 -1.83 -6.94 4.90
C PRO A 514 -0.56 -7.80 4.91
N VAL A 515 0.34 -7.71 3.91
CA VAL A 515 1.62 -8.46 3.93
C VAL A 515 2.39 -8.17 5.23
N THR A 516 2.42 -6.90 5.66
CA THR A 516 2.75 -6.54 7.04
C THR A 516 1.64 -5.67 7.62
N THR A 517 1.67 -5.45 8.94
CA THR A 517 0.76 -4.47 9.55
C THR A 517 1.08 -3.06 9.03
N PRO A 518 0.09 -2.14 8.91
CA PRO A 518 0.31 -0.78 8.41
C PRO A 518 1.02 0.11 9.43
N ASN A 519 2.06 -0.39 10.07
CA ASN A 519 2.83 0.31 11.10
C ASN A 519 4.01 1.07 10.48
N MET A 520 3.82 2.36 10.21
CA MET A 520 4.87 3.23 9.65
C MET A 520 6.10 3.37 10.54
N MET A 521 5.99 3.17 11.87
CA MET A 521 7.15 3.22 12.76
C MET A 521 8.11 2.06 12.51
N ILE A 522 7.61 0.85 12.19
CA ILE A 522 8.45 -0.29 11.78
C ILE A 522 9.10 -0.01 10.42
N VAL A 523 8.36 0.55 9.48
CA VAL A 523 8.88 0.92 8.14
C VAL A 523 10.03 1.92 8.26
N ILE A 524 9.82 3.00 9.03
CA ILE A 524 10.84 4.03 9.29
C ILE A 524 12.06 3.43 10.00
N GLN A 525 11.85 2.65 11.08
CA GLN A 525 12.96 2.01 11.79
C GLN A 525 13.78 1.13 10.85
N SER A 526 13.12 0.27 10.07
CA SER A 526 13.80 -0.66 9.15
C SER A 526 14.64 0.04 8.09
N ALA A 527 14.24 1.25 7.67
CA ALA A 527 15.02 2.08 6.76
C ALA A 527 16.24 2.72 7.42
N VAL A 528 16.16 3.00 8.72
CA VAL A 528 17.15 3.77 9.48
C VAL A 528 18.19 2.88 10.18
N ASP A 529 17.78 1.75 10.75
CA ASP A 529 18.69 0.89 11.53
C ASP A 529 19.05 -0.44 10.83
N ARG A 530 18.27 -0.86 9.83
CA ARG A 530 18.46 -2.06 9.02
C ARG A 530 18.79 -3.31 9.84
N VAL A 531 18.02 -3.53 10.90
CA VAL A 531 18.17 -4.66 11.82
C VAL A 531 16.99 -5.61 11.65
N THR A 532 17.28 -6.91 11.52
CA THR A 532 16.26 -7.97 11.41
C THR A 532 15.53 -8.17 12.75
N SER A 533 14.41 -8.88 12.73
CA SER A 533 13.66 -9.22 13.97
C SER A 533 14.46 -10.07 14.95
N SER A 534 15.50 -10.78 14.49
CA SER A 534 16.44 -11.53 15.36
C SER A 534 17.56 -10.64 15.93
N GLY A 535 17.60 -9.36 15.58
CA GLY A 535 18.63 -8.42 16.04
C GLY A 535 19.91 -8.40 15.19
N ARG A 536 19.94 -9.07 14.03
CA ARG A 536 21.10 -9.10 13.14
C ARG A 536 21.07 -7.91 12.14
N PRO A 537 22.17 -7.17 11.96
CA PRO A 537 22.24 -6.11 10.95
C PRO A 537 22.26 -6.69 9.52
N LEU A 538 21.66 -5.97 8.56
CA LEU A 538 21.62 -6.36 7.17
C LEU A 538 21.81 -5.14 6.25
N GLY A 539 23.03 -4.95 5.71
CA GLY A 539 23.34 -3.88 4.76
C GLY A 539 23.27 -2.49 5.38
N ARG A 540 23.99 -2.26 6.49
CA ARG A 540 24.01 -0.96 7.19
C ARG A 540 24.50 0.20 6.34
N GLU A 541 25.29 -0.07 5.33
CA GLU A 541 25.77 0.91 4.34
C GLU A 541 24.63 1.57 3.55
N PHE A 542 23.43 0.99 3.59
CA PHE A 542 22.22 1.54 2.94
C PHE A 542 21.26 2.22 3.92
N GLU A 543 21.67 2.47 5.18
CA GLU A 543 20.90 3.24 6.16
C GLU A 543 20.68 4.69 5.67
N ILE A 544 19.52 5.25 6.00
CA ILE A 544 19.18 6.64 5.70
C ILE A 544 18.85 7.42 6.99
N PRO A 545 19.01 8.76 7.00
CA PRO A 545 18.61 9.59 8.12
C PRO A 545 17.10 9.47 8.42
N VAL A 546 16.73 9.57 9.70
CA VAL A 546 15.32 9.52 10.15
C VAL A 546 14.45 10.55 9.42
N MET A 547 14.95 11.76 9.19
CA MET A 547 14.22 12.81 8.48
C MET A 547 13.86 12.40 7.05
N GLU A 548 14.78 11.74 6.34
CA GLU A 548 14.52 11.27 4.98
C GLU A 548 13.48 10.12 4.97
N ALA A 549 13.50 9.25 5.98
CA ALA A 549 12.47 8.24 6.14
C ALA A 549 11.09 8.86 6.46
N LEU A 550 11.04 9.91 7.29
CA LEU A 550 9.80 10.65 7.56
C LEU A 550 9.27 11.35 6.30
N LYS A 551 10.14 12.00 5.52
CA LYS A 551 9.75 12.59 4.22
C LYS A 551 9.16 11.53 3.28
N ALA A 552 9.74 10.34 3.27
CA ALA A 552 9.34 9.25 2.37
C ALA A 552 7.93 8.67 2.68
N VAL A 553 7.43 8.79 3.91
CA VAL A 553 6.08 8.38 4.33
C VAL A 553 5.10 9.55 4.47
N THR A 554 5.48 10.74 4.04
CA THR A 554 4.66 11.95 4.12
C THR A 554 4.72 12.74 2.81
N ILE A 555 5.58 13.76 2.71
CA ILE A 555 5.63 14.67 1.55
C ILE A 555 6.02 13.99 0.24
N ASN A 556 6.94 13.00 0.29
CA ASN A 556 7.30 12.28 -0.93
C ASN A 556 6.18 11.36 -1.42
N ALA A 557 5.44 10.72 -0.49
CA ALA A 557 4.29 9.89 -0.84
C ALA A 557 3.12 10.76 -1.35
N ALA A 558 2.90 11.93 -0.77
CA ALA A 558 1.96 12.91 -1.32
C ALA A 558 2.39 13.37 -2.72
N TRP A 559 3.69 13.62 -2.93
CA TRP A 559 4.22 13.98 -4.25
C TRP A 559 4.06 12.82 -5.27
N GLN A 560 4.28 11.58 -4.87
CA GLN A 560 4.04 10.42 -5.75
C GLN A 560 2.65 10.48 -6.36
N GLU A 561 1.67 10.91 -5.60
CA GLU A 561 0.25 10.96 -5.97
C GLU A 561 -0.21 12.32 -6.52
N GLY A 562 0.68 13.31 -6.65
CA GLY A 562 0.37 14.66 -7.14
C GLY A 562 -0.35 15.54 -6.11
N GLU A 563 -0.18 15.26 -4.82
CA GLU A 563 -0.90 15.92 -3.73
C GLU A 563 0.01 16.74 -2.79
N GLU A 564 1.28 16.94 -3.15
CA GLU A 564 2.25 17.66 -2.34
C GLU A 564 1.89 19.11 -2.03
N ASP A 565 1.08 19.75 -2.87
CA ASP A 565 0.62 21.12 -2.66
C ASP A 565 -0.47 21.23 -1.58
N ILE A 566 -1.14 20.11 -1.27
CA ILE A 566 -2.26 20.07 -0.32
C ILE A 566 -2.06 19.14 0.88
N LYS A 567 -1.07 18.24 0.84
CA LYS A 567 -0.80 17.24 1.89
C LYS A 567 0.70 17.03 2.13
N GLY A 568 1.04 16.21 3.11
CA GLY A 568 2.38 15.67 3.34
C GLY A 568 3.33 16.54 4.14
N SER A 569 2.98 17.79 4.44
CA SER A 569 3.74 18.66 5.33
C SER A 569 2.83 19.60 6.12
N ILE A 570 3.33 20.14 7.24
CA ILE A 570 2.60 21.13 8.05
C ILE A 570 2.96 22.54 7.55
N GLU A 571 2.15 23.03 6.60
CA GLU A 571 2.31 24.34 5.97
C GLU A 571 0.96 25.06 5.87
N ALA A 572 0.97 26.38 5.99
CA ALA A 572 -0.25 27.16 5.82
C ALA A 572 -0.83 26.98 4.40
N GLY A 573 -2.13 26.73 4.32
CA GLY A 573 -2.86 26.45 3.08
C GLY A 573 -3.09 24.97 2.82
N LYS A 574 -2.32 24.07 3.41
CA LYS A 574 -2.52 22.61 3.28
C LYS A 574 -3.61 22.09 4.21
N LEU A 575 -4.13 20.92 3.89
CA LEU A 575 -5.08 20.20 4.72
C LEU A 575 -4.46 19.87 6.08
N ALA A 576 -5.26 19.97 7.13
CA ALA A 576 -4.85 19.60 8.48
C ALA A 576 -4.94 18.08 8.68
N ASP A 577 -4.19 17.34 7.86
CA ASP A 577 -3.97 15.92 7.96
C ASP A 577 -2.74 15.69 8.85
N LEU A 578 -2.97 15.28 10.11
CA LEU A 578 -1.96 15.30 11.14
C LEU A 578 -1.97 14.00 11.95
N VAL A 579 -0.81 13.67 12.54
CA VAL A 579 -0.68 12.57 13.51
C VAL A 579 0.03 13.05 14.77
N ILE A 580 -0.47 12.66 15.93
CA ILE A 580 0.18 12.87 17.22
C ILE A 580 0.82 11.57 17.67
N LEU A 581 2.14 11.59 17.85
CA LEU A 581 2.95 10.46 18.31
C LEU A 581 3.35 10.62 19.78
N SER A 582 3.53 9.49 20.47
CA SER A 582 3.95 9.46 21.89
C SER A 582 5.36 10.00 22.13
N ALA A 583 6.22 9.99 21.10
CA ALA A 583 7.60 10.50 21.15
C ALA A 583 8.07 10.97 19.78
N ASN A 584 9.16 11.76 19.75
CA ASN A 584 9.74 12.29 18.52
C ASN A 584 10.72 11.27 17.89
N PRO A 585 10.44 10.76 16.68
CA PRO A 585 11.34 9.82 16.00
C PRO A 585 12.76 10.36 15.79
N LEU A 586 12.92 11.70 15.69
CA LEU A 586 14.22 12.37 15.53
C LEU A 586 15.04 12.43 16.83
N LYS A 587 14.42 12.15 17.99
CA LYS A 587 15.05 12.30 19.31
C LYS A 587 15.26 10.99 20.05
N VAL A 588 14.61 9.91 19.62
CA VAL A 588 14.78 8.58 20.22
C VAL A 588 15.95 7.83 19.57
N LYS A 589 16.40 6.75 20.20
CA LYS A 589 17.37 5.84 19.55
C LYS A 589 16.72 5.18 18.34
N PRO A 590 17.41 5.07 17.18
CA PRO A 590 16.87 4.43 15.99
C PRO A 590 16.21 3.07 16.25
N THR A 591 16.81 2.23 17.07
CA THR A 591 16.32 0.89 17.43
C THR A 591 15.01 0.86 18.24
N THR A 592 14.52 2.03 18.70
CA THR A 592 13.27 2.15 19.48
C THR A 592 12.17 2.92 18.76
N ILE A 593 12.38 3.32 17.50
CA ILE A 593 11.37 4.05 16.70
C ILE A 593 10.09 3.22 16.57
N LYS A 594 10.19 1.90 16.36
CA LYS A 594 9.03 0.99 16.27
C LYS A 594 8.13 0.97 17.52
N ASP A 595 8.65 1.39 18.66
CA ASP A 595 7.93 1.39 19.95
C ASP A 595 7.10 2.67 20.16
N ILE A 596 7.28 3.69 19.30
CA ILE A 596 6.50 4.92 19.31
C ILE A 596 5.05 4.61 18.95
N LYS A 597 4.11 5.14 19.74
CA LYS A 597 2.68 4.92 19.58
C LYS A 597 2.02 6.10 18.86
N VAL A 598 1.06 5.80 18.00
CA VAL A 598 0.10 6.79 17.51
C VAL A 598 -0.89 7.09 18.62
N MET A 599 -1.02 8.34 19.00
CA MET A 599 -1.92 8.79 20.05
C MET A 599 -3.23 9.35 19.48
N GLU A 600 -3.15 10.01 18.34
CA GLU A 600 -4.31 10.58 17.66
C GLU A 600 -3.99 10.75 16.17
N THR A 601 -4.97 10.47 15.31
CA THR A 601 -4.91 10.76 13.88
C THR A 601 -6.02 11.75 13.53
N ILE A 602 -5.65 12.78 12.81
CA ILE A 602 -6.49 13.92 12.50
C ILE A 602 -6.57 14.04 10.97
N LYS A 603 -7.78 14.00 10.42
CA LYS A 603 -8.07 14.19 9.00
C LYS A 603 -8.83 15.49 8.83
N GLU A 604 -8.27 16.42 8.03
CA GLU A 604 -8.88 17.74 7.80
C GLU A 604 -9.33 18.40 9.11
N GLY A 605 -8.43 18.44 10.11
CA GLY A 605 -8.68 19.07 11.41
C GLY A 605 -9.63 18.31 12.34
N LYS A 606 -10.19 17.17 11.92
CA LYS A 606 -11.08 16.33 12.73
C LYS A 606 -10.36 15.08 13.22
N SER A 607 -10.48 14.78 14.48
CA SER A 607 -9.97 13.53 15.05
C SER A 607 -10.75 12.35 14.47
N VAL A 608 -10.05 11.43 13.78
CA VAL A 608 -10.63 10.21 13.21
C VAL A 608 -10.24 8.96 13.99
N TYR A 609 -9.18 9.06 14.80
CA TYR A 609 -8.76 8.02 15.74
C TYR A 609 -8.09 8.65 16.95
N VAL A 610 -8.43 8.13 18.14
CA VAL A 610 -7.74 8.43 19.40
C VAL A 610 -7.39 7.12 20.08
N ALA A 611 -6.14 6.98 20.49
CA ALA A 611 -5.70 5.79 21.22
C ALA A 611 -6.45 5.67 22.56
N PRO A 612 -6.87 4.43 22.95
CA PRO A 612 -7.63 4.16 24.16
C PRO A 612 -6.85 4.49 25.44
#